data_1e67e736f63ff620a91e8048c4832c1c
#
_entry.id   1e67e736f63ff620a91e8048c4832c1c
#
_cell.length_a   1.000
_cell.length_b   1.000
_cell.length_c   1.000
_cell.angle_alpha   90.00
_cell.angle_beta   90.00
_cell.angle_gamma   90.00
#
_symmetry.space_group_name_H-M   'P 1'
#
loop_
_entity.id
_entity.type
_entity.pdbx_description
1 polymer ?
#
loop_
_entity_poly.entity_id
_entity_poly.type
_entity_poly.pdbx_seq_one_letter_code
_entity_poly.pdbx_strand_id
1 'polypeptide(L)'
;MHKWITFPHREGVCSKQAHADFPDEAIYEREAGRSGFFGPAAHFHHQHAPTGWCEWEGDLRPRAFDFTLVDKASQISPWSVSHLLHNANCKIRVWRMDEKMDFLVRNADGDELLFIHQGAADLYCDYGHLKVSEGDYVMIPRSTSWRLEPSEPMFILMIENTDAAYSLPEKGMVGNHAVFDPAVLEVPSINDEFRAQYSENRTEVQVKRHDKVSVITYPFNPLDAIGWHGDLAVVKVNWRDIRPLMSHRYHLPPSAHTTFVGAGFVVCTFVPRPIESDPGALKVPFYHNNDDYDEVLFYHAGDFFSRDNIEAGMVTFHPAGFTHGPHPKAFKAGREYKKKFTDEVAVMIDTRHALQFSDELDKV
;
A
#
# COMPACT_ATOMS: atom_id res chain seq x y z
N MET A 1 -28.14 -10.13 5.83
CA MET A 1 -29.29 -9.47 6.50
C MET A 1 -29.60 -8.20 5.70
N HIS A 2 -30.77 -8.10 5.09
CA HIS A 2 -31.17 -6.87 4.39
C HIS A 2 -31.41 -5.77 5.40
N LYS A 3 -30.63 -4.68 5.31
CA LYS A 3 -30.87 -3.48 6.10
C LYS A 3 -32.08 -2.74 5.52
N TRP A 4 -32.96 -2.27 6.39
CA TRP A 4 -34.03 -1.38 5.99
C TRP A 4 -33.47 -0.08 5.40
N ILE A 5 -34.20 0.57 4.52
CA ILE A 5 -33.83 1.87 3.98
C ILE A 5 -33.67 2.85 5.14
N THR A 6 -32.51 3.50 5.22
CA THR A 6 -32.25 4.58 6.18
C THR A 6 -32.22 5.92 5.45
N PHE A 7 -32.79 6.94 6.04
CA PHE A 7 -32.79 8.30 5.51
C PHE A 7 -31.73 9.11 6.23
N PRO A 8 -30.68 9.58 5.52
CA PRO A 8 -29.68 10.43 6.14
C PRO A 8 -30.29 11.78 6.54
N HIS A 9 -29.83 12.30 7.66
CA HIS A 9 -30.21 13.62 8.12
C HIS A 9 -29.36 14.70 7.45
N ARG A 10 -29.95 15.86 7.20
CA ARG A 10 -29.26 17.04 6.62
C ARG A 10 -29.63 18.27 7.44
N GLU A 11 -28.61 19.08 7.76
CA GLU A 11 -28.77 20.32 8.49
C GLU A 11 -27.99 21.45 7.82
N GLY A 12 -28.52 22.66 7.88
CA GLY A 12 -27.85 23.85 7.38
C GLY A 12 -27.66 23.91 5.87
N VAL A 13 -26.66 24.67 5.45
CA VAL A 13 -26.31 24.87 4.03
C VAL A 13 -25.28 23.85 3.62
N CYS A 14 -25.62 22.94 2.73
CA CYS A 14 -24.75 21.89 2.26
C CYS A 14 -25.05 21.54 0.79
N SER A 15 -24.10 20.87 0.13
CA SER A 15 -24.28 20.32 -1.21
C SER A 15 -25.39 19.25 -1.22
N LYS A 16 -25.97 19.00 -2.38
CA LYS A 16 -26.96 17.93 -2.54
C LYS A 16 -26.34 16.54 -2.55
N GLN A 17 -25.10 16.44 -2.97
CA GLN A 17 -24.33 15.21 -3.13
C GLN A 17 -22.93 15.42 -2.55
N ALA A 18 -22.32 14.33 -2.08
CA ALA A 18 -20.92 14.32 -1.71
C ALA A 18 -20.05 14.77 -2.90
N HIS A 19 -19.06 15.60 -2.64
CA HIS A 19 -18.05 16.05 -3.60
C HIS A 19 -18.59 16.72 -4.88
N ALA A 20 -19.79 17.29 -4.84
CA ALA A 20 -20.38 17.95 -6.00
C ALA A 20 -21.38 19.05 -5.63
N ASP A 21 -21.63 19.96 -6.57
CA ASP A 21 -22.69 20.98 -6.53
C ASP A 21 -22.68 21.81 -5.24
N PHE A 22 -21.54 22.39 -4.90
CA PHE A 22 -21.43 23.25 -3.74
C PHE A 22 -22.33 24.47 -3.85
N PRO A 23 -23.00 24.85 -2.76
CA PRO A 23 -23.92 25.98 -2.76
C PRO A 23 -23.21 27.32 -2.99
N ASP A 24 -21.92 27.43 -2.70
CA ASP A 24 -21.07 28.59 -2.89
C ASP A 24 -19.63 28.14 -3.14
N GLU A 25 -18.91 28.80 -4.05
CA GLU A 25 -17.50 28.52 -4.33
C GLU A 25 -16.56 28.83 -3.15
N ALA A 26 -16.98 29.66 -2.20
CA ALA A 26 -16.26 29.99 -0.99
C ALA A 26 -16.37 28.91 0.10
N ILE A 27 -17.17 27.87 -0.12
CA ILE A 27 -17.38 26.79 0.85
C ILE A 27 -16.40 25.65 0.57
N TYR A 28 -15.84 25.10 1.66
CA TYR A 28 -14.95 23.96 1.65
C TYR A 28 -15.67 22.73 2.21
N GLU A 29 -15.60 21.61 1.51
CA GLU A 29 -16.11 20.33 2.00
C GLU A 29 -14.99 19.53 2.68
N ARG A 30 -15.34 18.87 3.78
CA ARG A 30 -14.51 17.89 4.46
C ARG A 30 -15.30 16.61 4.67
N GLU A 31 -14.79 15.51 4.17
CA GLU A 31 -15.34 14.18 4.45
C GLU A 31 -14.74 13.63 5.75
N ALA A 32 -15.60 13.21 6.68
CA ALA A 32 -15.22 12.45 7.86
C ALA A 32 -15.74 11.02 7.71
N GLY A 33 -14.85 10.04 7.61
CA GLY A 33 -15.17 8.63 7.42
C GLY A 33 -14.76 7.77 8.59
N ARG A 34 -15.45 6.63 8.74
CA ARG A 34 -15.16 5.60 9.75
C ARG A 34 -14.80 4.29 9.06
N SER A 35 -14.08 3.43 9.79
CA SER A 35 -13.67 2.10 9.33
C SER A 35 -12.88 2.15 8.01
N GLY A 36 -11.92 3.08 7.89
CA GLY A 36 -11.14 3.25 6.67
C GLY A 36 -12.01 3.61 5.46
N PHE A 37 -13.07 4.41 5.63
CA PHE A 37 -14.09 4.74 4.62
C PHE A 37 -14.97 3.57 4.14
N PHE A 38 -14.89 2.41 4.78
CA PHE A 38 -15.86 1.31 4.58
C PHE A 38 -17.12 1.47 5.42
N GLY A 39 -17.09 2.35 6.43
CA GLY A 39 -18.19 2.64 7.36
C GLY A 39 -18.99 3.88 6.97
N PRO A 40 -19.75 4.43 7.93
CA PRO A 40 -20.50 5.65 7.72
C PRO A 40 -19.57 6.85 7.55
N ALA A 41 -20.02 7.82 6.75
CA ALA A 41 -19.32 9.08 6.52
C ALA A 41 -20.27 10.28 6.65
N ALA A 42 -19.71 11.43 6.96
CA ALA A 42 -20.40 12.72 6.94
C ALA A 42 -19.57 13.74 6.15
N HIS A 43 -20.26 14.61 5.41
CA HIS A 43 -19.62 15.68 4.65
C HIS A 43 -19.98 17.01 5.33
N PHE A 44 -18.98 17.64 5.93
CA PHE A 44 -19.13 18.94 6.59
C PHE A 44 -18.76 20.04 5.60
N HIS A 45 -19.53 21.14 5.66
CA HIS A 45 -19.28 22.33 4.84
C HIS A 45 -18.80 23.48 5.74
N HIS A 46 -17.60 24.00 5.45
CA HIS A 46 -16.88 24.96 6.26
C HIS A 46 -16.67 26.27 5.50
N GLN A 47 -16.62 27.39 6.25
CA GLN A 47 -16.24 28.72 5.71
C GLN A 47 -14.73 28.85 5.50
N HIS A 48 -13.93 28.06 6.21
CA HIS A 48 -12.47 28.06 6.13
C HIS A 48 -11.95 26.70 5.71
N ALA A 49 -10.78 26.68 5.06
CA ALA A 49 -10.14 25.44 4.65
C ALA A 49 -9.85 24.54 5.89
N PRO A 50 -10.29 23.28 5.90
CA PRO A 50 -10.12 22.40 7.05
C PRO A 50 -8.68 22.15 7.48
N THR A 51 -7.71 22.33 6.58
CA THR A 51 -6.27 22.25 6.85
C THR A 51 -5.64 23.63 7.14
N GLY A 52 -6.45 24.62 7.48
CA GLY A 52 -6.00 25.99 7.79
C GLY A 52 -5.44 26.19 9.20
N TRP A 53 -5.05 25.12 9.89
CA TRP A 53 -4.36 25.20 11.18
C TRP A 53 -2.98 25.87 11.03
N CYS A 54 -2.59 26.69 11.98
CA CYS A 54 -1.34 27.45 11.97
C CYS A 54 -0.35 26.99 13.04
N GLU A 55 -0.85 26.36 14.11
CA GLU A 55 -0.05 25.89 15.23
C GLU A 55 -0.58 24.54 15.72
N TRP A 56 0.31 23.72 16.25
CA TRP A 56 -0.04 22.48 16.98
C TRP A 56 0.94 22.23 18.09
N GLU A 57 0.51 21.55 19.12
CA GLU A 57 1.30 21.09 20.23
C GLU A 57 1.12 19.58 20.40
N GLY A 58 2.19 18.86 20.74
CA GLY A 58 2.18 17.42 20.91
C GLY A 58 2.55 16.63 19.64
N ASP A 59 2.40 15.30 19.71
CA ASP A 59 2.91 14.38 18.70
C ASP A 59 1.94 14.13 17.54
N LEU A 60 0.66 14.47 17.72
CA LEU A 60 -0.37 14.27 16.69
C LEU A 60 -0.20 15.27 15.55
N ARG A 61 0.48 14.86 14.49
CA ARG A 61 0.72 15.68 13.29
C ARG A 61 1.00 14.83 12.07
N PRO A 62 0.73 15.33 10.86
CA PRO A 62 1.25 14.74 9.64
C PRO A 62 2.78 14.77 9.62
N ARG A 63 3.38 13.76 9.00
CA ARG A 63 4.84 13.67 8.81
C ARG A 63 5.15 13.26 7.37
N ALA A 64 6.34 13.63 6.91
CA ALA A 64 6.90 13.13 5.66
C ALA A 64 8.30 12.61 5.94
N PHE A 65 8.63 11.47 5.33
CA PHE A 65 9.91 10.80 5.48
C PHE A 65 10.46 10.48 4.10
N ASP A 66 11.77 10.61 3.95
CA ASP A 66 12.46 10.16 2.74
C ASP A 66 13.04 8.75 2.96
N PHE A 67 12.30 7.73 2.55
CA PHE A 67 12.76 6.34 2.66
C PHE A 67 13.97 6.03 1.76
N THR A 68 14.31 6.92 0.83
CA THR A 68 15.55 6.78 0.06
C THR A 68 16.79 7.05 0.92
N LEU A 69 16.63 7.70 2.07
CA LEU A 69 17.70 8.02 3.01
C LEU A 69 17.86 6.97 4.12
N VAL A 70 16.86 6.10 4.30
CA VAL A 70 16.87 5.04 5.31
C VAL A 70 17.57 3.80 4.74
N ASP A 71 18.34 3.09 5.59
CA ASP A 71 18.98 1.80 5.27
C ASP A 71 19.63 1.76 3.86
N LYS A 72 20.47 2.77 3.58
CA LYS A 72 21.11 2.92 2.25
C LYS A 72 22.05 1.77 1.88
N ALA A 73 22.56 1.04 2.88
CA ALA A 73 23.43 -0.09 2.61
C ALA A 73 22.62 -1.28 2.09
N SER A 74 23.17 -1.94 1.08
CA SER A 74 22.65 -3.23 0.63
C SER A 74 22.72 -4.27 1.76
N GLN A 75 21.63 -5.00 1.94
CA GLN A 75 21.49 -6.06 2.94
C GLN A 75 21.07 -7.34 2.25
N ILE A 76 21.83 -8.42 2.46
CA ILE A 76 21.49 -9.72 1.85
C ILE A 76 20.24 -10.33 2.49
N SER A 77 20.03 -10.12 3.82
CA SER A 77 18.86 -10.65 4.52
C SER A 77 17.78 -9.59 4.73
N PRO A 78 16.51 -9.87 4.38
CA PRO A 78 15.39 -8.98 4.69
C PRO A 78 15.11 -8.88 6.19
N TRP A 79 15.68 -9.78 6.99
CA TRP A 79 15.57 -9.76 8.46
C TRP A 79 16.58 -8.84 9.13
N SER A 80 17.53 -8.26 8.36
CA SER A 80 18.54 -7.33 8.88
C SER A 80 18.08 -5.87 8.86
N VAL A 81 16.91 -5.56 8.25
CA VAL A 81 16.38 -4.21 8.18
C VAL A 81 15.34 -3.95 9.26
N SER A 82 15.30 -2.71 9.76
CA SER A 82 14.42 -2.31 10.84
C SER A 82 12.97 -2.15 10.38
N HIS A 83 12.02 -2.37 11.30
CA HIS A 83 10.65 -1.95 11.09
C HIS A 83 10.57 -0.43 11.25
N LEU A 84 10.25 0.29 10.17
CA LEU A 84 10.19 1.74 10.17
C LEU A 84 8.89 2.25 10.82
N LEU A 85 7.78 1.64 10.43
CA LEU A 85 6.44 1.91 10.96
C LEU A 85 5.82 0.56 11.33
N HIS A 86 5.28 0.43 12.52
CA HIS A 86 4.74 -0.86 12.94
C HIS A 86 3.66 -0.76 14.02
N ASN A 87 2.81 -1.76 14.05
CA ASN A 87 1.93 -2.09 15.16
C ASN A 87 1.87 -3.63 15.32
N ALA A 88 0.93 -4.12 16.10
CA ALA A 88 0.80 -5.57 16.34
C ALA A 88 0.46 -6.38 15.06
N ASN A 89 -0.19 -5.76 14.08
CA ASN A 89 -0.73 -6.44 12.90
C ASN A 89 0.02 -6.10 11.59
N CYS A 90 0.65 -4.94 11.54
CA CYS A 90 1.29 -4.43 10.34
C CYS A 90 2.70 -3.95 10.66
N LYS A 91 3.69 -4.38 9.86
CA LYS A 91 5.08 -3.91 9.96
C LYS A 91 5.56 -3.49 8.59
N ILE A 92 5.99 -2.23 8.48
CA ILE A 92 6.45 -1.61 7.24
C ILE A 92 7.94 -1.37 7.35
N ARG A 93 8.69 -1.80 6.33
CA ARG A 93 10.14 -1.65 6.23
C ARG A 93 10.54 -1.48 4.77
N VAL A 94 11.74 -0.98 4.54
CA VAL A 94 12.36 -0.98 3.22
C VAL A 94 13.60 -1.85 3.23
N TRP A 95 13.84 -2.51 2.12
CA TRP A 95 14.96 -3.41 1.95
C TRP A 95 15.65 -3.14 0.62
N ARG A 96 16.98 -2.98 0.68
CA ARG A 96 17.83 -2.82 -0.49
C ARG A 96 18.74 -4.02 -0.62
N MET A 97 18.86 -4.53 -1.82
CA MET A 97 19.78 -5.61 -2.13
C MET A 97 20.36 -5.48 -3.54
N ASP A 98 21.61 -5.85 -3.71
CA ASP A 98 22.34 -5.89 -4.98
C ASP A 98 23.12 -7.21 -5.18
N GLU A 99 23.16 -8.06 -4.17
CA GLU A 99 23.77 -9.37 -4.21
C GLU A 99 22.74 -10.47 -4.00
N LYS A 100 22.96 -11.64 -4.61
CA LYS A 100 22.07 -12.80 -4.44
C LYS A 100 22.15 -13.36 -3.03
N MET A 101 21.02 -13.84 -2.56
CA MET A 101 20.95 -14.58 -1.31
C MET A 101 21.55 -15.99 -1.51
N ASP A 102 22.52 -16.36 -0.67
CA ASP A 102 23.13 -17.70 -0.61
C ASP A 102 22.45 -18.61 0.42
N PHE A 103 21.39 -18.12 1.07
CA PHE A 103 20.53 -18.82 2.00
C PHE A 103 19.06 -18.59 1.67
N LEU A 104 18.19 -19.34 2.30
CA LEU A 104 16.75 -19.13 2.22
C LEU A 104 16.24 -18.36 3.44
N VAL A 105 15.15 -17.66 3.27
CA VAL A 105 14.43 -17.03 4.38
C VAL A 105 13.02 -17.57 4.47
N ARG A 106 12.45 -17.52 5.68
CA ARG A 106 11.09 -17.94 5.99
C ARG A 106 10.50 -17.03 7.07
N ASN A 107 9.34 -16.44 6.82
CA ASN A 107 8.60 -15.71 7.83
C ASN A 107 7.59 -16.63 8.53
N ALA A 108 7.77 -16.89 9.82
CA ALA A 108 6.83 -17.65 10.63
C ALA A 108 5.90 -16.75 11.48
N ASP A 109 6.02 -15.42 11.34
CA ASP A 109 5.15 -14.46 12.03
C ASP A 109 3.92 -14.08 11.22
N GLY A 110 4.02 -13.99 9.89
CA GLY A 110 2.90 -13.59 9.04
C GLY A 110 3.21 -13.71 7.55
N ASP A 111 2.23 -13.33 6.73
CA ASP A 111 2.43 -13.17 5.30
C ASP A 111 3.26 -11.91 5.01
N GLU A 112 4.05 -11.94 3.95
CA GLU A 112 4.82 -10.80 3.45
C GLU A 112 4.23 -10.31 2.12
N LEU A 113 4.07 -9.00 1.99
CA LEU A 113 3.79 -8.35 0.72
C LEU A 113 5.01 -7.51 0.35
N LEU A 114 5.70 -7.90 -0.72
CA LEU A 114 6.80 -7.15 -1.30
C LEU A 114 6.24 -6.26 -2.41
N PHE A 115 6.53 -4.97 -2.38
CA PHE A 115 6.34 -4.09 -3.53
C PHE A 115 7.71 -3.71 -4.08
N ILE A 116 7.98 -4.10 -5.30
CA ILE A 116 9.25 -3.84 -5.97
C ILE A 116 9.26 -2.39 -6.46
N HIS A 117 9.86 -1.51 -5.68
CA HIS A 117 9.95 -0.10 -6.05
C HIS A 117 10.95 0.14 -7.19
N GLN A 118 12.09 -0.55 -7.13
CA GLN A 118 13.13 -0.49 -8.17
C GLN A 118 13.80 -1.85 -8.32
N GLY A 119 14.28 -2.14 -9.52
CA GLY A 119 15.09 -3.32 -9.84
C GLY A 119 14.28 -4.52 -10.30
N ALA A 120 14.99 -5.62 -10.50
CA ALA A 120 14.45 -6.89 -10.96
C ALA A 120 15.24 -8.07 -10.36
N ALA A 121 14.58 -9.20 -10.18
CA ALA A 121 15.19 -10.41 -9.62
C ALA A 121 14.48 -11.68 -10.10
N ASP A 122 15.18 -12.81 -9.92
CA ASP A 122 14.58 -14.13 -9.92
C ASP A 122 14.22 -14.51 -8.47
N LEU A 123 12.94 -14.80 -8.22
CA LEU A 123 12.43 -15.32 -6.95
C LEU A 123 12.37 -16.85 -7.06
N TYR A 124 13.06 -17.54 -6.15
CA TYR A 124 12.95 -18.97 -5.95
C TYR A 124 12.26 -19.25 -4.62
N CYS A 125 11.25 -20.10 -4.62
CA CYS A 125 10.49 -20.44 -3.41
C CYS A 125 9.96 -21.87 -3.43
N ASP A 126 9.33 -22.31 -2.34
CA ASP A 126 8.73 -23.66 -2.22
C ASP A 126 7.79 -24.01 -3.39
N TYR A 127 7.21 -23.00 -4.07
CA TYR A 127 6.28 -23.18 -5.19
C TYR A 127 6.97 -23.15 -6.57
N GLY A 128 8.26 -22.86 -6.64
CA GLY A 128 9.01 -22.78 -7.90
C GLY A 128 9.72 -21.43 -8.11
N HIS A 129 9.83 -21.04 -9.35
CA HIS A 129 10.50 -19.83 -9.83
C HIS A 129 9.51 -18.81 -10.38
N LEU A 130 9.75 -17.53 -10.09
CA LEU A 130 8.98 -16.40 -10.57
C LEU A 130 9.91 -15.20 -10.83
N LYS A 131 9.79 -14.55 -11.97
CA LYS A 131 10.48 -13.29 -12.23
C LYS A 131 9.72 -12.14 -11.61
N VAL A 132 10.45 -11.25 -10.95
CA VAL A 132 9.90 -10.05 -10.31
C VAL A 132 10.63 -8.81 -10.82
N SER A 133 9.91 -7.72 -10.97
CA SER A 133 10.41 -6.47 -11.53
C SER A 133 9.71 -5.25 -10.94
N GLU A 134 10.20 -4.08 -11.27
CA GLU A 134 9.62 -2.80 -10.84
C GLU A 134 8.09 -2.76 -11.02
N GLY A 135 7.42 -2.38 -9.96
CA GLY A 135 5.97 -2.26 -9.90
C GLY A 135 5.22 -3.53 -9.50
N ASP A 136 5.91 -4.66 -9.33
CA ASP A 136 5.29 -5.89 -8.89
C ASP A 136 4.98 -5.86 -7.39
N TYR A 137 3.77 -6.29 -7.05
CA TYR A 137 3.43 -6.81 -5.74
C TYR A 137 3.66 -8.31 -5.73
N VAL A 138 4.35 -8.81 -4.73
CA VAL A 138 4.58 -10.24 -4.51
C VAL A 138 4.10 -10.59 -3.12
N MET A 139 2.98 -11.27 -3.02
CA MET A 139 2.45 -11.79 -1.76
C MET A 139 3.04 -13.18 -1.51
N ILE A 140 3.77 -13.30 -0.41
CA ILE A 140 4.43 -14.55 0.02
C ILE A 140 3.72 -15.06 1.27
N PRO A 141 3.05 -16.22 1.20
CA PRO A 141 2.36 -16.80 2.35
C PRO A 141 3.32 -17.13 3.49
N ARG A 142 2.84 -16.99 4.72
CA ARG A 142 3.54 -17.38 5.95
C ARG A 142 4.16 -18.77 5.81
N SER A 143 5.38 -18.91 6.31
CA SER A 143 6.16 -20.14 6.30
C SER A 143 6.65 -20.63 4.93
N THR A 144 6.49 -19.88 3.87
CA THR A 144 7.15 -20.16 2.58
C THR A 144 8.65 -19.92 2.71
N SER A 145 9.46 -20.87 2.24
CA SER A 145 10.91 -20.67 2.07
C SER A 145 11.16 -20.01 0.72
N TRP A 146 11.99 -18.97 0.71
CA TRP A 146 12.28 -18.23 -0.53
C TRP A 146 13.64 -17.52 -0.48
N ARG A 147 14.14 -17.13 -1.63
CA ARG A 147 15.28 -16.24 -1.82
C ARG A 147 15.12 -15.42 -3.08
N LEU A 148 15.84 -14.30 -3.15
CA LEU A 148 15.97 -13.48 -4.35
C LEU A 148 17.38 -13.56 -4.91
N GLU A 149 17.46 -13.56 -6.24
CA GLU A 149 18.70 -13.38 -7.01
C GLU A 149 18.51 -12.14 -7.89
N PRO A 150 19.00 -10.95 -7.47
CA PRO A 150 18.80 -9.72 -8.20
C PRO A 150 19.59 -9.73 -9.51
N SER A 151 18.95 -9.32 -10.59
CA SER A 151 19.58 -8.99 -11.86
C SER A 151 19.95 -7.50 -11.96
N GLU A 152 19.33 -6.69 -11.13
CA GLU A 152 19.55 -5.25 -10.96
C GLU A 152 19.44 -4.90 -9.48
N PRO A 153 20.14 -3.85 -8.99
CA PRO A 153 19.95 -3.38 -7.61
C PRO A 153 18.49 -3.13 -7.28
N MET A 154 18.03 -3.64 -6.17
CA MET A 154 16.63 -3.58 -5.77
C MET A 154 16.40 -2.61 -4.62
N PHE A 155 15.24 -1.96 -4.67
CA PHE A 155 14.63 -1.26 -3.56
C PHE A 155 13.19 -1.77 -3.37
N ILE A 156 12.92 -2.38 -2.24
CA ILE A 156 11.68 -3.10 -1.97
C ILE A 156 11.00 -2.49 -0.75
N LEU A 157 9.71 -2.13 -0.88
CA LEU A 157 8.84 -1.86 0.25
C LEU A 157 8.26 -3.21 0.73
N MET A 158 8.44 -3.53 2.00
CA MET A 158 7.93 -4.77 2.60
C MET A 158 6.83 -4.44 3.61
N ILE A 159 5.72 -5.15 3.52
CA ILE A 159 4.56 -4.99 4.40
C ILE A 159 4.20 -6.37 4.95
N GLU A 160 4.43 -6.58 6.25
CA GLU A 160 4.08 -7.82 6.92
C GLU A 160 2.66 -7.75 7.50
N ASN A 161 1.87 -8.79 7.25
CA ASN A 161 0.58 -9.03 7.89
C ASN A 161 0.78 -10.05 9.02
N THR A 162 1.10 -9.57 10.21
CA THR A 162 1.44 -10.40 11.37
C THR A 162 0.24 -11.20 11.84
N ASP A 163 0.45 -12.50 12.08
CA ASP A 163 -0.53 -13.49 12.56
C ASP A 163 -1.79 -13.68 11.69
N ALA A 164 -1.76 -13.21 10.44
CA ALA A 164 -2.90 -13.33 9.53
C ALA A 164 -2.43 -13.55 8.08
N ALA A 165 -3.37 -14.01 7.25
CA ALA A 165 -3.18 -14.11 5.81
C ALA A 165 -3.72 -12.87 5.09
N TYR A 166 -3.07 -12.49 3.98
CA TYR A 166 -3.63 -11.54 3.05
C TYR A 166 -4.83 -12.12 2.32
N SER A 167 -5.78 -11.26 1.99
CA SER A 167 -6.88 -11.58 1.11
C SER A 167 -7.07 -10.47 0.06
N LEU A 168 -7.76 -10.80 -1.02
CA LEU A 168 -8.24 -9.81 -1.97
C LEU A 168 -9.50 -9.14 -1.41
N PRO A 169 -9.75 -7.86 -1.73
CA PRO A 169 -10.95 -7.17 -1.30
C PRO A 169 -12.20 -7.79 -1.93
N GLU A 170 -13.30 -7.79 -1.19
CA GLU A 170 -14.60 -8.13 -1.76
C GLU A 170 -15.00 -7.10 -2.81
N LYS A 171 -15.23 -7.56 -4.03
CA LYS A 171 -15.59 -6.70 -5.18
C LYS A 171 -17.09 -6.36 -5.23
N GLY A 172 -17.90 -7.11 -4.52
CA GLY A 172 -19.35 -6.88 -4.39
C GLY A 172 -20.06 -6.67 -5.72
N MET A 173 -20.83 -5.58 -5.80
CA MET A 173 -21.67 -5.26 -6.97
C MET A 173 -20.87 -4.83 -8.20
N VAL A 174 -19.60 -4.43 -8.07
CA VAL A 174 -18.77 -4.05 -9.23
C VAL A 174 -18.16 -5.24 -9.96
N GLY A 175 -18.29 -6.45 -9.38
CA GLY A 175 -17.91 -7.72 -10.01
C GLY A 175 -16.43 -8.09 -9.80
N ASN A 176 -16.13 -9.35 -10.10
CA ASN A 176 -14.84 -9.97 -9.80
C ASN A 176 -13.64 -9.37 -10.56
N HIS A 177 -13.90 -8.73 -11.72
CA HIS A 177 -12.86 -8.11 -12.55
C HIS A 177 -12.57 -6.65 -12.18
N ALA A 178 -13.26 -6.11 -11.18
CA ALA A 178 -13.02 -4.76 -10.70
C ALA A 178 -11.63 -4.66 -10.05
N VAL A 179 -10.96 -3.51 -10.21
CA VAL A 179 -9.59 -3.22 -9.80
C VAL A 179 -8.57 -3.96 -10.68
N PHE A 180 -8.60 -5.27 -10.78
CA PHE A 180 -7.87 -6.07 -11.77
C PHE A 180 -8.60 -7.39 -12.04
N ASP A 181 -8.34 -7.94 -13.23
CA ASP A 181 -8.84 -9.29 -13.57
C ASP A 181 -7.95 -10.32 -12.84
N PRO A 182 -8.52 -11.26 -12.07
CA PRO A 182 -7.74 -12.33 -11.47
C PRO A 182 -6.87 -13.15 -12.44
N ALA A 183 -7.19 -13.13 -13.73
CA ALA A 183 -6.41 -13.79 -14.77
C ALA A 183 -5.01 -13.18 -14.99
N VAL A 184 -4.74 -11.95 -14.49
CA VAL A 184 -3.41 -11.34 -14.55
C VAL A 184 -2.51 -11.75 -13.38
N LEU A 185 -3.04 -12.48 -12.40
CA LEU A 185 -2.24 -12.99 -11.29
C LEU A 185 -1.28 -14.07 -11.80
N GLU A 186 -0.02 -13.92 -11.43
CA GLU A 186 1.02 -14.89 -11.73
C GLU A 186 1.41 -15.67 -10.46
N VAL A 187 1.74 -16.95 -10.63
CA VAL A 187 2.24 -17.82 -9.59
C VAL A 187 3.56 -18.45 -10.03
N PRO A 188 4.43 -18.88 -9.09
CA PRO A 188 5.66 -19.57 -9.45
C PRO A 188 5.43 -20.86 -10.22
N SER A 189 6.39 -21.23 -11.05
CA SER A 189 6.35 -22.45 -11.83
C SER A 189 7.57 -23.33 -11.59
N ILE A 190 7.38 -24.65 -11.68
CA ILE A 190 8.46 -25.66 -11.65
C ILE A 190 9.05 -25.76 -13.07
N ASN A 191 9.72 -24.68 -13.47
CA ASN A 191 10.36 -24.55 -14.78
C ASN A 191 11.83 -25.03 -14.78
N ASP A 192 12.55 -24.85 -15.87
CA ASP A 192 13.92 -25.28 -15.99
C ASP A 192 14.88 -24.45 -15.13
N GLU A 193 14.59 -23.14 -14.94
CA GLU A 193 15.33 -22.27 -14.02
C GLU A 193 15.22 -22.78 -12.58
N PHE A 194 14.02 -23.17 -12.15
CA PHE A 194 13.82 -23.75 -10.83
C PHE A 194 14.58 -25.06 -10.66
N ARG A 195 14.57 -25.94 -11.66
CA ARG A 195 15.30 -27.21 -11.61
C ARG A 195 16.82 -27.00 -11.63
N ALA A 196 17.31 -26.01 -12.37
CA ALA A 196 18.72 -25.71 -12.50
C ALA A 196 19.36 -25.16 -11.21
N GLN A 197 18.58 -24.52 -10.33
CA GLN A 197 19.06 -23.96 -9.05
C GLN A 197 19.25 -25.01 -7.96
N TYR A 198 18.72 -26.23 -8.13
CA TYR A 198 18.87 -27.29 -7.16
C TYR A 198 20.34 -27.71 -6.96
N SER A 199 20.70 -28.02 -5.73
CA SER A 199 22.02 -28.56 -5.41
C SER A 199 22.00 -29.46 -4.16
N GLU A 200 22.91 -30.40 -4.11
CA GLU A 200 23.20 -31.22 -2.92
C GLU A 200 24.11 -30.47 -1.91
N ASN A 201 24.22 -29.17 -2.05
CA ASN A 201 25.01 -28.36 -1.14
C ASN A 201 24.23 -28.04 0.13
N ARG A 202 24.95 -27.97 1.23
CA ARG A 202 24.43 -27.56 2.53
C ARG A 202 23.80 -26.18 2.39
N THR A 203 22.53 -26.05 2.76
CA THR A 203 21.74 -24.81 2.61
C THR A 203 21.15 -24.39 3.94
N GLU A 204 21.30 -23.12 4.28
CA GLU A 204 20.73 -22.51 5.48
C GLU A 204 19.36 -21.90 5.18
N VAL A 205 18.43 -22.00 6.14
CA VAL A 205 17.13 -21.34 6.13
C VAL A 205 17.04 -20.48 7.38
N GLN A 206 17.00 -19.17 7.20
CA GLN A 206 16.76 -18.20 8.27
C GLN A 206 15.27 -18.08 8.53
N VAL A 207 14.81 -18.55 9.66
CA VAL A 207 13.40 -18.52 10.06
C VAL A 207 13.18 -17.38 11.05
N LYS A 208 12.38 -16.41 10.67
CA LYS A 208 11.93 -15.32 11.56
C LYS A 208 10.68 -15.75 12.33
N ARG A 209 10.75 -15.70 13.66
CA ARG A 209 9.60 -15.90 14.54
C ARG A 209 9.71 -15.01 15.78
N HIS A 210 8.64 -14.28 16.10
CA HIS A 210 8.61 -13.25 17.15
C HIS A 210 9.77 -12.25 16.97
N ASP A 211 9.98 -11.82 15.71
CA ASP A 211 11.06 -10.93 15.28
C ASP A 211 12.48 -11.43 15.63
N LYS A 212 12.62 -12.73 15.94
CA LYS A 212 13.91 -13.40 16.18
C LYS A 212 14.22 -14.36 15.06
N VAL A 213 15.46 -14.33 14.61
CA VAL A 213 15.94 -15.22 13.54
C VAL A 213 16.57 -16.46 14.16
N SER A 214 16.14 -17.62 13.68
CA SER A 214 16.77 -18.92 13.93
C SER A 214 17.26 -19.48 12.61
N VAL A 215 18.37 -20.25 12.62
CA VAL A 215 18.93 -20.87 11.42
C VAL A 215 18.71 -22.37 11.48
N ILE A 216 18.11 -22.90 10.41
CA ILE A 216 17.98 -24.34 10.17
C ILE A 216 18.86 -24.71 9.00
N THR A 217 19.67 -25.73 9.12
CA THR A 217 20.57 -26.16 8.04
C THR A 217 20.17 -27.52 7.51
N TYR A 218 19.96 -27.59 6.20
CA TYR A 218 19.70 -28.80 5.44
C TYR A 218 21.01 -29.29 4.77
N PRO A 219 21.23 -30.61 4.60
CA PRO A 219 22.38 -31.12 3.86
C PRO A 219 22.23 -30.98 2.33
N PHE A 220 21.13 -30.43 1.85
CA PHE A 220 20.78 -30.16 0.44
C PHE A 220 20.01 -28.87 0.35
N ASN A 221 19.74 -28.37 -0.86
CA ASN A 221 18.85 -27.26 -1.07
C ASN A 221 17.38 -27.70 -0.97
N PRO A 222 16.60 -27.24 0.05
CA PRO A 222 15.22 -27.68 0.26
C PRO A 222 14.21 -27.10 -0.75
N LEU A 223 14.62 -26.23 -1.68
CA LEU A 223 13.80 -25.85 -2.83
C LEU A 223 13.92 -26.91 -3.93
N ASP A 224 13.40 -28.10 -3.66
CA ASP A 224 13.50 -29.30 -4.50
C ASP A 224 12.14 -29.87 -4.94
N ALA A 225 11.08 -29.03 -4.87
CA ALA A 225 9.73 -29.44 -5.25
C ALA A 225 9.67 -29.92 -6.70
N ILE A 226 9.09 -31.09 -6.91
CA ILE A 226 8.82 -31.64 -8.24
C ILE A 226 7.46 -31.22 -8.82
N GLY A 227 6.61 -30.63 -8.00
CA GLY A 227 5.29 -30.10 -8.34
C GLY A 227 4.50 -29.74 -7.10
N TRP A 228 3.46 -28.96 -7.29
CA TRP A 228 2.49 -28.58 -6.25
C TRP A 228 1.09 -28.44 -6.83
N HIS A 229 0.07 -28.46 -5.99
CA HIS A 229 -1.30 -28.15 -6.33
C HIS A 229 -2.02 -27.56 -5.12
N GLY A 230 -3.09 -26.81 -5.36
CA GLY A 230 -3.89 -26.17 -4.30
C GLY A 230 -4.15 -24.71 -4.61
N ASP A 231 -4.73 -24.01 -3.65
CA ASP A 231 -5.12 -22.60 -3.72
C ASP A 231 -4.24 -21.68 -2.86
N LEU A 232 -3.20 -22.22 -2.21
CA LEU A 232 -2.19 -21.48 -1.49
C LEU A 232 -0.91 -21.44 -2.32
N ALA A 233 -0.47 -20.24 -2.68
CA ALA A 233 0.77 -20.01 -3.43
C ALA A 233 1.31 -18.60 -3.20
N VAL A 234 2.56 -18.37 -3.60
CA VAL A 234 3.06 -17.02 -3.86
C VAL A 234 2.29 -16.44 -5.05
N VAL A 235 1.85 -15.20 -4.93
CA VAL A 235 1.05 -14.53 -5.97
C VAL A 235 1.68 -13.20 -6.32
N LYS A 236 1.80 -12.91 -7.62
CA LYS A 236 2.32 -11.66 -8.15
C LYS A 236 1.26 -10.93 -8.96
N VAL A 237 1.22 -9.59 -8.83
CA VAL A 237 0.48 -8.68 -9.72
C VAL A 237 1.26 -7.38 -9.90
N ASN A 238 1.36 -6.88 -11.12
CA ASN A 238 1.97 -5.58 -11.39
C ASN A 238 0.94 -4.45 -11.29
N TRP A 239 1.32 -3.30 -10.75
CA TRP A 239 0.41 -2.16 -10.66
C TRP A 239 -0.14 -1.71 -12.03
N ARG A 240 0.58 -1.99 -13.12
CA ARG A 240 0.16 -1.65 -14.49
C ARG A 240 -1.06 -2.47 -14.96
N ASP A 241 -1.33 -3.59 -14.31
CA ASP A 241 -2.54 -4.42 -14.53
C ASP A 241 -3.73 -3.97 -13.69
N ILE A 242 -3.51 -3.08 -12.70
CA ILE A 242 -4.56 -2.53 -11.87
C ILE A 242 -5.32 -1.46 -12.66
N ARG A 243 -6.65 -1.57 -12.65
CA ARG A 243 -7.56 -0.60 -13.29
C ARG A 243 -8.29 0.16 -12.19
N PRO A 244 -8.14 1.50 -12.13
CA PRO A 244 -8.77 2.26 -11.08
C PRO A 244 -10.30 2.20 -11.18
N LEU A 245 -10.96 2.01 -10.04
CA LEU A 245 -12.36 2.37 -9.93
C LEU A 245 -12.46 3.88 -9.81
N MET A 246 -13.31 4.49 -10.63
CA MET A 246 -13.53 5.92 -10.58
C MET A 246 -14.92 6.30 -11.10
N SER A 247 -15.42 7.44 -10.65
CA SER A 247 -16.59 8.08 -11.22
C SER A 247 -16.18 9.46 -11.77
N HIS A 248 -16.64 9.80 -12.98
CA HIS A 248 -16.43 11.15 -13.51
C HIS A 248 -17.25 12.21 -12.76
N ARG A 249 -18.27 11.78 -12.00
CA ARG A 249 -19.23 12.64 -11.31
C ARG A 249 -18.81 13.03 -9.91
N TYR A 250 -18.08 12.19 -9.21
CA TYR A 250 -17.60 12.49 -7.86
C TYR A 250 -16.40 11.63 -7.52
N HIS A 251 -15.59 12.11 -6.57
CA HIS A 251 -14.44 11.38 -6.09
C HIS A 251 -14.86 10.19 -5.23
N LEU A 252 -14.36 8.99 -5.57
CA LEU A 252 -14.55 7.79 -4.76
C LEU A 252 -13.62 7.79 -3.55
N PRO A 253 -14.05 7.21 -2.41
CA PRO A 253 -13.20 7.11 -1.24
C PRO A 253 -11.96 6.23 -1.52
N PRO A 254 -10.86 6.41 -0.76
CA PRO A 254 -9.62 5.63 -0.92
C PRO A 254 -9.82 4.12 -0.91
N SER A 255 -10.80 3.63 -0.16
CA SER A 255 -11.19 2.20 -0.11
C SER A 255 -11.52 1.59 -1.48
N ALA A 256 -11.92 2.41 -2.47
CA ALA A 256 -12.16 1.95 -3.84
C ALA A 256 -10.87 1.45 -4.54
N HIS A 257 -9.69 1.84 -4.03
CA HIS A 257 -8.39 1.47 -4.56
C HIS A 257 -7.75 0.29 -3.82
N THR A 258 -8.49 -0.37 -2.91
CA THR A 258 -7.97 -1.51 -2.13
C THR A 258 -7.54 -2.65 -3.04
N THR A 259 -6.28 -3.06 -2.91
CA THR A 259 -5.66 -4.15 -3.67
C THR A 259 -5.51 -5.40 -2.80
N PHE A 260 -5.07 -5.24 -1.54
CA PHE A 260 -4.94 -6.31 -0.56
C PHE A 260 -5.57 -5.91 0.77
N VAL A 261 -6.06 -6.92 1.50
CA VAL A 261 -6.64 -6.74 2.83
C VAL A 261 -5.84 -7.57 3.83
N GLY A 262 -5.32 -6.91 4.86
CA GLY A 262 -4.67 -7.52 6.01
C GLY A 262 -5.54 -7.50 7.26
N ALA A 263 -5.01 -8.02 8.37
CA ALA A 263 -5.69 -7.99 9.65
C ALA A 263 -5.68 -6.58 10.26
N GLY A 264 -6.77 -5.86 10.13
CA GLY A 264 -6.92 -4.50 10.65
C GLY A 264 -6.20 -3.43 9.82
N PHE A 265 -5.84 -3.74 8.59
CA PHE A 265 -5.32 -2.76 7.64
C PHE A 265 -5.65 -3.15 6.19
N VAL A 266 -5.52 -2.19 5.29
CA VAL A 266 -5.67 -2.41 3.85
C VAL A 266 -4.46 -1.83 3.11
N VAL A 267 -4.14 -2.41 1.97
CA VAL A 267 -3.18 -1.86 1.01
C VAL A 267 -3.95 -1.42 -0.22
N CYS A 268 -3.87 -0.13 -0.53
CA CYS A 268 -4.51 0.47 -1.69
C CYS A 268 -3.45 0.87 -2.71
N THR A 269 -3.78 0.82 -3.99
CA THR A 269 -2.89 1.24 -5.06
C THR A 269 -3.53 2.38 -5.84
N PHE A 270 -2.93 3.55 -5.76
CA PHE A 270 -3.27 4.65 -6.65
C PHE A 270 -2.49 4.46 -7.95
N VAL A 271 -3.20 4.48 -9.05
CA VAL A 271 -2.64 4.36 -10.41
C VAL A 271 -3.13 5.50 -11.28
N PRO A 272 -2.48 5.81 -12.41
CA PRO A 272 -2.94 6.82 -13.34
C PRO A 272 -4.42 6.64 -13.69
N ARG A 273 -5.20 7.72 -13.54
CA ARG A 273 -6.66 7.68 -13.75
C ARG A 273 -7.19 9.00 -14.30
N PRO A 274 -8.36 8.99 -14.97
CA PRO A 274 -9.07 10.21 -15.30
C PRO A 274 -9.43 11.01 -14.04
N ILE A 275 -9.40 12.34 -14.17
CA ILE A 275 -9.88 13.26 -13.13
C ILE A 275 -11.37 13.49 -13.34
N GLU A 276 -12.10 13.77 -12.27
CA GLU A 276 -13.53 14.09 -12.29
C GLU A 276 -13.81 15.19 -13.30
N SER A 277 -14.80 14.98 -14.16
CA SER A 277 -15.07 15.85 -15.31
C SER A 277 -16.53 16.30 -15.41
N ASP A 278 -17.42 15.78 -14.56
CA ASP A 278 -18.81 16.22 -14.53
C ASP A 278 -18.90 17.68 -14.05
N PRO A 279 -19.76 18.52 -14.64
CA PRO A 279 -19.97 19.88 -14.16
C PRO A 279 -20.36 19.90 -12.68
N GLY A 280 -19.71 20.72 -11.87
CA GLY A 280 -19.95 20.81 -10.42
C GLY A 280 -19.22 19.78 -9.58
N ALA A 281 -18.53 18.81 -10.18
CA ALA A 281 -17.74 17.83 -9.42
C ALA A 281 -16.49 18.46 -8.79
N LEU A 282 -16.24 18.15 -7.52
CA LEU A 282 -14.98 18.45 -6.86
C LEU A 282 -13.90 17.55 -7.45
N LYS A 283 -12.82 18.14 -7.92
CA LYS A 283 -11.66 17.39 -8.39
C LYS A 283 -10.76 17.01 -7.21
N VAL A 284 -10.04 15.89 -7.35
CA VAL A 284 -8.97 15.52 -6.41
C VAL A 284 -7.88 16.60 -6.47
N PRO A 285 -7.26 16.97 -5.32
CA PRO A 285 -7.42 16.45 -3.96
C PRO A 285 -8.57 17.12 -3.19
N PHE A 286 -9.07 16.46 -2.14
CA PHE A 286 -10.12 16.95 -1.26
C PHE A 286 -9.74 16.84 0.22
N TYR A 287 -10.44 17.57 1.10
CA TYR A 287 -10.19 17.50 2.55
C TYR A 287 -10.93 16.32 3.16
N HIS A 288 -10.22 15.55 3.97
CA HIS A 288 -10.82 14.43 4.68
C HIS A 288 -10.10 14.15 6.00
N ASN A 289 -10.75 13.39 6.83
CA ASN A 289 -10.13 12.71 7.95
C ASN A 289 -10.72 11.31 8.06
N ASN A 290 -9.82 10.36 8.23
CA ASN A 290 -10.13 9.01 8.62
C ASN A 290 -10.01 8.97 10.15
N ASP A 291 -11.15 8.95 10.85
CA ASP A 291 -11.16 9.17 12.29
C ASP A 291 -10.63 8.00 13.11
N ASP A 292 -10.45 6.85 12.48
CA ASP A 292 -10.07 5.60 13.15
C ASP A 292 -8.98 4.80 12.44
N TYR A 293 -8.27 5.40 11.46
CA TYR A 293 -7.16 4.76 10.75
C TYR A 293 -5.99 5.73 10.57
N ASP A 294 -4.77 5.22 10.76
CA ASP A 294 -3.56 5.90 10.32
C ASP A 294 -3.35 5.62 8.83
N GLU A 295 -2.93 6.63 8.07
CA GLU A 295 -2.64 6.53 6.65
C GLU A 295 -1.13 6.66 6.41
N VAL A 296 -0.55 5.70 5.71
CA VAL A 296 0.83 5.75 5.18
C VAL A 296 0.76 5.72 3.68
N LEU A 297 1.34 6.70 3.00
CA LEU A 297 1.36 6.78 1.55
C LEU A 297 2.80 6.76 1.04
N PHE A 298 3.22 5.66 0.42
CA PHE A 298 4.51 5.49 -0.24
C PHE A 298 4.40 5.89 -1.71
N TYR A 299 5.19 6.84 -2.15
CA TYR A 299 5.18 7.39 -3.50
C TYR A 299 6.14 6.62 -4.40
N HIS A 300 5.59 5.96 -5.43
CA HIS A 300 6.37 5.10 -6.31
C HIS A 300 6.83 5.83 -7.57
N ALA A 301 5.93 6.44 -8.32
CA ALA A 301 6.23 7.04 -9.61
C ALA A 301 5.21 8.11 -10.02
N GLY A 302 5.58 8.98 -10.94
CA GLY A 302 4.71 9.99 -11.54
C GLY A 302 4.82 11.37 -10.88
N ASP A 303 3.86 12.26 -11.20
CA ASP A 303 3.78 13.64 -10.70
C ASP A 303 2.77 13.70 -9.54
N PHE A 304 3.27 13.89 -8.34
CA PHE A 304 2.47 13.95 -7.11
C PHE A 304 1.89 15.35 -6.90
N PHE A 305 1.13 15.83 -7.86
CA PHE A 305 0.61 17.20 -7.99
C PHE A 305 -0.20 17.70 -6.77
N SER A 306 -0.70 16.79 -5.93
CA SER A 306 -1.45 17.12 -4.72
C SER A 306 -0.57 17.42 -3.50
N ARG A 307 0.74 17.24 -3.63
CA ARG A 307 1.74 17.37 -2.56
C ARG A 307 2.88 18.27 -3.01
N ASP A 308 3.37 19.10 -2.11
CA ASP A 308 4.57 19.91 -2.33
C ASP A 308 5.80 19.13 -1.86
N ASN A 309 6.87 19.14 -2.66
CA ASN A 309 8.19 18.56 -2.32
C ASN A 309 8.16 17.04 -2.01
N ILE A 310 7.32 16.29 -2.68
CA ILE A 310 7.30 14.82 -2.60
C ILE A 310 7.90 14.23 -3.87
N GLU A 311 8.85 13.33 -3.70
CA GLU A 311 9.53 12.59 -4.75
C GLU A 311 9.31 11.08 -4.59
N ALA A 312 9.65 10.31 -5.63
CA ALA A 312 9.56 8.85 -5.59
C ALA A 312 10.48 8.26 -4.48
N GLY A 313 9.96 7.32 -3.71
CA GLY A 313 10.64 6.74 -2.55
C GLY A 313 10.38 7.48 -1.22
N MET A 314 9.68 8.62 -1.26
CA MET A 314 9.23 9.29 -0.05
C MET A 314 7.92 8.67 0.48
N VAL A 315 7.61 8.99 1.73
CA VAL A 315 6.40 8.54 2.44
C VAL A 315 5.77 9.73 3.16
N THR A 316 4.44 9.83 3.11
CA THR A 316 3.69 10.67 4.04
C THR A 316 2.91 9.82 5.03
N PHE A 317 2.79 10.33 6.25
CA PHE A 317 2.01 9.74 7.33
C PHE A 317 0.96 10.74 7.81
N HIS A 318 -0.28 10.30 7.89
CA HIS A 318 -1.40 11.07 8.43
C HIS A 318 -2.04 10.28 9.58
N PRO A 319 -1.93 10.77 10.83
CA PRO A 319 -2.49 10.05 11.97
C PRO A 319 -4.02 10.11 11.98
N ALA A 320 -4.63 9.07 12.52
CA ALA A 320 -6.06 9.02 12.82
C ALA A 320 -6.50 10.26 13.62
N GLY A 321 -7.68 10.80 13.31
CA GLY A 321 -8.22 11.98 14.00
C GLY A 321 -7.60 13.32 13.58
N PHE A 322 -6.65 13.33 12.64
CA PHE A 322 -6.08 14.57 12.11
C PHE A 322 -6.63 14.87 10.71
N THR A 323 -7.28 16.03 10.53
CA THR A 323 -7.78 16.45 9.23
C THR A 323 -6.61 16.74 8.29
N HIS A 324 -6.61 16.10 7.13
CA HIS A 324 -5.60 16.27 6.11
C HIS A 324 -6.21 16.44 4.72
N GLY A 325 -5.37 16.65 3.72
CA GLY A 325 -5.78 16.97 2.37
C GLY A 325 -4.87 18.01 1.77
N PRO A 326 -5.29 18.67 0.69
CA PRO A 326 -4.46 19.66 0.02
C PRO A 326 -4.22 20.88 0.90
N HIS A 327 -3.04 21.47 0.78
CA HIS A 327 -2.84 22.84 1.26
C HIS A 327 -3.82 23.77 0.53
N PRO A 328 -4.34 24.87 1.16
CA PRO A 328 -5.33 25.75 0.53
C PRO A 328 -4.96 26.26 -0.87
N LYS A 329 -3.66 26.50 -1.13
CA LYS A 329 -3.17 26.88 -2.47
C LYS A 329 -3.29 25.73 -3.47
N ALA A 330 -2.93 24.50 -3.06
CA ALA A 330 -3.03 23.30 -3.89
C ALA A 330 -4.50 22.96 -4.20
N PHE A 331 -5.40 23.14 -3.23
CA PHE A 331 -6.84 22.98 -3.43
C PHE A 331 -7.39 23.94 -4.50
N LYS A 332 -7.02 25.22 -4.44
CA LYS A 332 -7.41 26.20 -5.46
C LYS A 332 -6.86 25.84 -6.84
N ALA A 333 -5.57 25.47 -6.92
CA ALA A 333 -4.95 25.02 -8.16
C ALA A 333 -5.62 23.74 -8.71
N GLY A 334 -6.02 22.81 -7.83
CA GLY A 334 -6.74 21.59 -8.20
C GLY A 334 -8.12 21.88 -8.81
N ARG A 335 -8.86 22.85 -8.30
CA ARG A 335 -10.15 23.28 -8.92
C ARG A 335 -9.98 23.80 -10.35
N GLU A 336 -8.89 24.50 -10.62
CA GLU A 336 -8.56 25.07 -11.93
C GLU A 336 -7.74 24.11 -12.81
N TYR A 337 -7.47 22.89 -12.31
CA TYR A 337 -6.57 21.94 -12.95
C TYR A 337 -7.10 21.51 -14.33
N LYS A 338 -6.22 21.65 -15.35
CA LYS A 338 -6.59 21.42 -16.75
C LYS A 338 -6.20 20.02 -17.25
N LYS A 339 -5.35 19.30 -16.53
CA LYS A 339 -5.03 17.92 -16.89
C LYS A 339 -6.28 17.05 -16.75
N LYS A 340 -6.42 16.09 -17.64
CA LYS A 340 -7.57 15.17 -17.67
C LYS A 340 -7.28 13.85 -16.94
N PHE A 341 -6.03 13.61 -16.61
CA PHE A 341 -5.54 12.37 -15.98
C PHE A 341 -4.51 12.70 -14.92
N THR A 342 -4.47 11.90 -13.87
CA THR A 342 -3.30 11.79 -12.98
C THR A 342 -2.29 10.85 -13.62
N ASP A 343 -1.02 10.95 -13.24
CA ASP A 343 0.03 10.00 -13.62
C ASP A 343 0.76 9.42 -12.40
N GLU A 344 0.28 9.75 -11.20
CA GLU A 344 0.82 9.25 -9.93
C GLU A 344 0.58 7.76 -9.72
N VAL A 345 1.60 7.09 -9.17
CA VAL A 345 1.51 5.73 -8.65
C VAL A 345 1.98 5.73 -7.21
N ALA A 346 1.10 5.31 -6.31
CA ALA A 346 1.41 5.27 -4.89
C ALA A 346 0.80 4.04 -4.20
N VAL A 347 1.49 3.54 -3.18
CA VAL A 347 1.04 2.46 -2.31
C VAL A 347 0.60 3.07 -1.00
N MET A 348 -0.69 2.97 -0.67
CA MET A 348 -1.24 3.47 0.58
C MET A 348 -1.51 2.29 1.52
N ILE A 349 -1.15 2.44 2.77
CA ILE A 349 -1.44 1.49 3.83
C ILE A 349 -2.26 2.21 4.90
N ASP A 350 -3.52 1.82 5.04
CA ASP A 350 -4.43 2.34 6.06
C ASP A 350 -4.55 1.33 7.20
N THR A 351 -4.13 1.71 8.41
CA THR A 351 -4.15 0.81 9.55
C THR A 351 -5.07 1.30 10.66
N ARG A 352 -5.90 0.39 11.18
CA ARG A 352 -6.82 0.67 12.28
C ARG A 352 -6.12 0.90 13.63
N HIS A 353 -5.00 0.24 13.82
CA HIS A 353 -4.20 0.38 15.04
C HIS A 353 -3.08 1.36 14.79
N ALA A 354 -2.90 2.30 15.74
CA ALA A 354 -1.88 3.34 15.64
C ALA A 354 -0.49 2.76 15.39
N LEU A 355 0.23 3.37 14.45
CA LEU A 355 1.59 2.99 14.10
C LEU A 355 2.60 3.63 15.06
N GLN A 356 3.59 2.85 15.46
CA GLN A 356 4.79 3.30 16.14
C GLN A 356 5.89 3.56 15.11
N PHE A 357 6.75 4.53 15.40
CA PHE A 357 7.88 4.90 14.57
C PHE A 357 9.17 4.32 15.13
N SER A 358 10.08 3.89 14.26
CA SER A 358 11.44 3.58 14.68
C SER A 358 12.27 4.85 14.88
N ASP A 359 13.29 4.76 15.73
CA ASP A 359 14.26 5.86 15.95
C ASP A 359 15.02 6.27 14.67
N GLU A 360 15.00 5.42 13.65
CA GLU A 360 15.64 5.70 12.36
C GLU A 360 14.91 6.79 11.57
N LEU A 361 13.59 6.89 11.73
CA LEU A 361 12.76 7.92 11.09
C LEU A 361 12.95 9.31 11.67
N ASP A 362 13.51 9.43 12.86
CA ASP A 362 13.84 10.74 13.44
C ASP A 362 15.04 11.42 12.74
N LYS A 363 15.72 10.71 11.84
CA LYS A 363 16.93 11.15 11.14
C LYS A 363 16.67 11.57 9.68
N VAL A 364 15.45 11.34 9.16
CA VAL A 364 15.11 11.50 7.73
C VAL A 364 13.83 12.28 7.50
#